data_ac9b463f1c82793c2154b9064b76bbbb
#
_entry.id   ac9b463f1c82793c2154b9064b76bbbb
#
_cell.length_a   1.000
_cell.length_b   1.000
_cell.length_c   1.000
_cell.angle_alpha   90.00
_cell.angle_beta   90.00
_cell.angle_gamma   90.00
#
_symmetry.space_group_name_H-M   'P 1'
#
loop_
_entity.id
_entity.type
_entity.pdbx_description
1 polymer ?
#
loop_
_entity_poly.entity_id
_entity_poly.type
_entity_poly.pdbx_seq_one_letter_code
_entity_poly.pdbx_strand_id
1 'polypeptide(L)'
;YTGTGKTEILHALKRKGAQVIDLEGLANHRGSAFGGIDLPEQPTTEQFENKLFSEIQNLDTTQPIWVEDESKSIGKVSIPNAFYLKMGTMPVYFLEVPFAERVQHLVHTYANLNQQKLGEAIGKIAKRLGNDKAKLALEALEDKNYDKVVTLTLFYYDKYYLKGLKKRAESTILNFEIPTV
;
A
#
# COMPACT_ATOMS: atom_id res chain seq x y z
N TYR A 1 6.24 2.01 -4.06
CA TYR A 1 5.52 1.06 -4.93
C TYR A 1 4.80 -0.02 -4.11
N THR A 2 3.80 -0.66 -4.73
CA THR A 2 3.15 -1.86 -4.20
C THR A 2 4.13 -3.04 -4.27
N GLY A 3 4.16 -3.89 -3.22
CA GLY A 3 5.03 -5.07 -3.15
C GLY A 3 6.48 -4.80 -2.82
N THR A 4 6.81 -3.64 -2.26
CA THR A 4 8.19 -3.28 -1.87
C THR A 4 8.53 -3.60 -0.40
N GLY A 5 7.67 -4.29 0.33
CA GLY A 5 7.91 -4.60 1.74
C GLY A 5 7.87 -3.39 2.69
N LYS A 6 7.13 -2.32 2.33
CA LYS A 6 7.06 -1.09 3.15
C LYS A 6 6.68 -1.36 4.60
N THR A 7 5.65 -2.15 4.82
CA THR A 7 5.11 -2.44 6.14
C THR A 7 6.11 -3.23 6.98
N GLU A 8 6.80 -4.21 6.38
CA GLU A 8 7.87 -4.97 7.03
C GLU A 8 9.04 -4.07 7.44
N ILE A 9 9.41 -3.11 6.58
CA ILE A 9 10.46 -2.12 6.88
C ILE A 9 10.03 -1.22 8.02
N LEU A 10 8.80 -0.70 8.03
CA LEU A 10 8.28 0.12 9.14
C LEU A 10 8.27 -0.65 10.45
N HIS A 11 7.85 -1.91 10.43
CA HIS A 11 7.91 -2.76 11.62
C HIS A 11 9.34 -3.03 12.07
N ALA A 12 10.28 -3.17 11.14
CA ALA A 12 11.71 -3.30 11.49
C ALA A 12 12.27 -2.01 12.12
N LEU A 13 11.91 -0.85 11.59
CA LEU A 13 12.25 0.45 12.19
C LEU A 13 11.68 0.60 13.61
N LYS A 14 10.42 0.22 13.80
CA LYS A 14 9.77 0.24 15.13
C LYS A 14 10.51 -0.65 16.13
N ARG A 15 10.91 -1.87 15.72
CA ARG A 15 11.72 -2.78 16.57
C ARG A 15 13.10 -2.18 16.92
N LYS A 16 13.64 -1.29 16.10
CA LYS A 16 14.89 -0.56 16.35
C LYS A 16 14.70 0.73 17.16
N GLY A 17 13.50 0.99 17.67
CA GLY A 17 13.19 2.15 18.50
C GLY A 17 12.75 3.40 17.73
N ALA A 18 12.56 3.33 16.41
CA ALA A 18 11.99 4.44 15.67
C ALA A 18 10.49 4.58 15.96
N GLN A 19 9.99 5.80 15.95
CA GLN A 19 8.57 6.09 16.06
C GLN A 19 7.89 5.81 14.73
N VAL A 20 6.84 5.00 14.74
CA VAL A 20 6.12 4.54 13.55
C VAL A 20 4.62 4.62 13.79
N ILE A 21 3.89 5.16 12.82
CA ILE A 21 2.43 5.04 12.71
C ILE A 21 2.14 4.13 11.52
N ASP A 22 1.53 2.98 11.79
CA ASP A 22 1.10 2.00 10.78
C ASP A 22 -0.33 2.34 10.34
N LEU A 23 -0.46 3.16 9.29
CA LEU A 23 -1.77 3.60 8.78
C LEU A 23 -2.57 2.44 8.18
N GLU A 24 -1.91 1.52 7.48
CA GLU A 24 -2.55 0.32 6.92
C GLU A 24 -3.08 -0.59 8.03
N GLY A 25 -2.30 -0.79 9.10
CA GLY A 25 -2.72 -1.55 10.27
C GLY A 25 -3.90 -0.90 11.01
N LEU A 26 -3.86 0.41 11.24
CA LEU A 26 -4.97 1.15 11.86
C LEU A 26 -6.26 1.06 11.04
N ALA A 27 -6.14 1.01 9.72
CA ALA A 27 -7.26 0.91 8.78
C ALA A 27 -7.74 -0.53 8.54
N ASN A 28 -7.06 -1.56 9.02
CA ASN A 28 -7.27 -2.96 8.65
C ASN A 28 -7.29 -3.13 7.10
N HIS A 29 -6.33 -2.50 6.39
CA HIS A 29 -6.34 -2.47 4.93
C HIS A 29 -4.98 -2.09 4.34
N ARG A 30 -4.45 -2.89 3.42
CA ARG A 30 -3.12 -2.72 2.78
C ARG A 30 -3.13 -1.74 1.58
N GLY A 31 -3.91 -0.68 1.62
CA GLY A 31 -3.91 0.41 0.63
C GLY A 31 -4.42 0.09 -0.78
N SER A 32 -4.24 -1.10 -1.32
CA SER A 32 -4.62 -1.50 -2.68
C SER A 32 -6.07 -2.00 -2.78
N ALA A 33 -6.60 -2.22 -4.01
CA ALA A 33 -7.91 -2.86 -4.19
C ALA A 33 -7.99 -4.28 -3.58
N PHE A 34 -6.85 -4.92 -3.39
CA PHE A 34 -6.71 -6.25 -2.75
C PHE A 34 -6.47 -6.13 -1.24
N GLY A 35 -6.27 -4.92 -0.75
CA GLY A 35 -5.76 -4.65 0.58
C GLY A 35 -6.64 -5.07 1.75
N GLY A 36 -7.95 -5.23 1.52
CA GLY A 36 -8.89 -5.68 2.55
C GLY A 36 -9.18 -7.19 2.55
N ILE A 37 -8.57 -7.96 1.61
CA ILE A 37 -8.85 -9.39 1.51
C ILE A 37 -8.26 -10.10 2.73
N ASP A 38 -9.13 -10.92 3.37
CA ASP A 38 -8.81 -11.74 4.53
C ASP A 38 -8.22 -10.95 5.74
N LEU A 39 -8.52 -9.65 5.79
CA LEU A 39 -8.32 -8.81 6.97
C LEU A 39 -9.64 -8.60 7.72
N PRO A 40 -9.59 -8.22 9.00
CA PRO A 40 -10.75 -7.80 9.76
C PRO A 40 -11.51 -6.66 9.06
N GLU A 41 -12.79 -6.48 9.41
CA GLU A 41 -13.57 -5.36 8.87
C GLU A 41 -12.87 -4.03 9.18
N GLN A 42 -12.89 -3.12 8.20
CA GLN A 42 -12.35 -1.78 8.39
C GLN A 42 -13.14 -1.03 9.46
N PRO A 43 -12.47 -0.23 10.30
CA PRO A 43 -13.16 0.68 11.21
C PRO A 43 -13.98 1.71 10.41
N THR A 44 -14.86 2.43 11.08
CA THR A 44 -15.41 3.68 10.54
C THR A 44 -14.30 4.73 10.42
N THR A 45 -14.50 5.77 9.60
CA THR A 45 -13.52 6.87 9.52
C THR A 45 -13.29 7.51 10.88
N GLU A 46 -14.35 7.73 11.67
CA GLU A 46 -14.24 8.27 13.03
C GLU A 46 -13.41 7.37 13.96
N GLN A 47 -13.64 6.07 13.92
CA GLN A 47 -12.84 5.12 14.72
C GLN A 47 -11.38 5.10 14.29
N PHE A 48 -11.11 5.18 12.98
CA PHE A 48 -9.76 5.28 12.44
C PHE A 48 -9.07 6.57 12.93
N GLU A 49 -9.76 7.71 12.86
CA GLU A 49 -9.26 9.01 13.32
C GLU A 49 -8.96 8.98 14.83
N ASN A 50 -9.83 8.38 15.64
CA ASN A 50 -9.62 8.23 17.08
C ASN A 50 -8.40 7.35 17.39
N LYS A 51 -8.21 6.24 16.67
CA LYS A 51 -7.03 5.37 16.81
C LYS A 51 -5.75 6.12 16.41
N LEU A 52 -5.76 6.82 15.28
CA LEU A 52 -4.64 7.62 14.81
C LEU A 52 -4.27 8.71 15.82
N PHE A 53 -5.25 9.41 16.37
CA PHE A 53 -5.02 10.41 17.42
C PHE A 53 -4.38 9.79 18.66
N SER A 54 -4.87 8.64 19.11
CA SER A 54 -4.28 7.93 20.25
C SER A 54 -2.84 7.50 20.01
N GLU A 55 -2.51 7.04 18.79
CA GLU A 55 -1.11 6.73 18.44
C GLU A 55 -0.24 7.99 18.52
N ILE A 56 -0.68 9.11 17.94
CA ILE A 56 0.07 10.38 17.93
C ILE A 56 0.32 10.91 19.35
N GLN A 57 -0.66 10.78 20.26
CA GLN A 57 -0.51 11.23 21.65
C GLN A 57 0.62 10.51 22.40
N ASN A 58 0.98 9.30 22.00
CA ASN A 58 2.02 8.49 22.62
C ASN A 58 3.41 8.70 21.99
N LEU A 59 3.54 9.61 21.02
CA LEU A 59 4.79 9.88 20.29
C LEU A 59 5.37 11.23 20.67
N ASP A 60 6.70 11.31 20.63
CA ASP A 60 7.43 12.56 20.73
C ASP A 60 7.44 13.28 19.37
N THR A 61 6.58 14.29 19.23
CA THR A 61 6.43 15.05 17.99
C THR A 61 7.63 15.94 17.65
N THR A 62 8.64 16.03 18.52
CA THR A 62 9.91 16.70 18.24
C THR A 62 10.90 15.81 17.49
N GLN A 63 10.63 14.49 17.46
CA GLN A 63 11.43 13.49 16.78
C GLN A 63 10.76 13.01 15.48
N PRO A 64 11.52 12.44 14.53
CA PRO A 64 10.95 11.86 13.32
C PRO A 64 9.93 10.77 13.61
N ILE A 65 8.80 10.82 12.89
CA ILE A 65 7.76 9.80 12.90
C ILE A 65 7.65 9.22 11.49
N TRP A 66 7.82 7.92 11.37
CA TRP A 66 7.73 7.19 10.10
C TRP A 66 6.30 6.75 9.83
N VAL A 67 5.89 6.85 8.58
CA VAL A 67 4.52 6.49 8.15
C VAL A 67 4.55 6.06 6.68
N GLU A 68 3.61 5.21 6.27
CA GLU A 68 3.42 4.90 4.85
C GLU A 68 2.94 6.14 4.09
N ASP A 69 3.49 6.37 2.88
CA ASP A 69 3.02 7.41 1.96
C ASP A 69 1.73 6.94 1.26
N GLU A 70 0.65 6.92 2.00
CA GLU A 70 -0.65 6.45 1.55
C GLU A 70 -1.48 7.54 0.85
N SER A 71 -2.46 7.10 0.07
CA SER A 71 -3.48 7.98 -0.50
C SER A 71 -4.36 8.60 0.58
N LYS A 72 -5.07 9.69 0.25
CA LYS A 72 -6.05 10.32 1.15
C LYS A 72 -7.06 9.33 1.75
N SER A 73 -7.35 8.24 1.03
CA SER A 73 -8.24 7.17 1.50
C SER A 73 -7.52 5.82 1.46
N ILE A 74 -7.68 5.05 2.53
CA ILE A 74 -7.20 3.67 2.67
C ILE A 74 -8.43 2.76 2.73
N GLY A 75 -8.76 2.12 1.60
CA GLY A 75 -10.03 1.41 1.47
C GLY A 75 -11.23 2.34 1.67
N LYS A 76 -12.02 2.13 2.72
CA LYS A 76 -13.23 2.91 3.06
C LYS A 76 -12.96 4.08 4.00
N VAL A 77 -11.82 4.11 4.68
CA VAL A 77 -11.51 5.17 5.66
C VAL A 77 -10.74 6.31 5.01
N SER A 78 -10.86 7.51 5.57
CA SER A 78 -10.15 8.70 5.11
C SER A 78 -9.16 9.19 6.16
N ILE A 79 -7.94 9.51 5.72
CA ILE A 79 -6.94 10.15 6.58
C ILE A 79 -7.39 11.59 6.87
N PRO A 80 -7.30 12.09 8.13
CA PRO A 80 -7.61 13.48 8.47
C PRO A 80 -6.87 14.46 7.54
N ASN A 81 -7.57 15.51 7.09
CA ASN A 81 -7.01 16.38 6.05
C ASN A 81 -5.71 17.06 6.46
N ALA A 82 -5.63 17.54 7.70
CA ALA A 82 -4.43 18.18 8.21
C ALA A 82 -3.23 17.23 8.24
N PHE A 83 -3.44 15.97 8.67
CA PHE A 83 -2.41 14.94 8.68
C PHE A 83 -1.93 14.61 7.25
N TYR A 84 -2.87 14.38 6.32
CA TYR A 84 -2.57 14.10 4.92
C TYR A 84 -1.75 15.22 4.24
N LEU A 85 -2.15 16.48 4.46
CA LEU A 85 -1.42 17.64 3.94
C LEU A 85 -0.01 17.72 4.54
N LYS A 86 0.14 17.47 5.84
CA LYS A 86 1.44 17.44 6.51
C LYS A 86 2.33 16.33 5.93
N MET A 87 1.82 15.11 5.75
CA MET A 87 2.55 14.02 5.07
C MET A 87 3.06 14.47 3.69
N GLY A 88 2.22 15.18 2.94
CA GLY A 88 2.54 15.68 1.60
C GLY A 88 3.74 16.63 1.55
N THR A 89 4.11 17.26 2.67
CA THR A 89 5.25 18.18 2.78
C THR A 89 6.53 17.51 3.31
N MET A 90 6.45 16.27 3.78
CA MET A 90 7.58 15.57 4.38
C MET A 90 8.43 14.85 3.33
N PRO A 91 9.73 14.60 3.62
CA PRO A 91 10.57 13.76 2.77
C PRO A 91 9.98 12.37 2.56
N VAL A 92 10.13 11.86 1.33
CA VAL A 92 9.73 10.50 0.95
C VAL A 92 10.96 9.64 0.74
N TYR A 93 11.05 8.56 1.46
CA TYR A 93 12.05 7.51 1.27
C TYR A 93 11.48 6.50 0.29
N PHE A 94 11.85 6.66 -0.97
CA PHE A 94 11.32 5.86 -2.05
C PHE A 94 12.14 4.58 -2.23
N LEU A 95 11.49 3.44 -2.10
CA LEU A 95 12.13 2.13 -2.21
C LEU A 95 12.08 1.65 -3.65
N GLU A 96 13.25 1.57 -4.29
CA GLU A 96 13.42 1.01 -5.62
C GLU A 96 13.73 -0.49 -5.51
N VAL A 97 12.69 -1.30 -5.66
CA VAL A 97 12.78 -2.77 -5.68
C VAL A 97 12.55 -3.25 -7.10
N PRO A 98 13.36 -4.16 -7.64
CA PRO A 98 13.17 -4.72 -8.97
C PRO A 98 11.75 -5.27 -9.16
N PHE A 99 11.19 -5.07 -10.38
CA PHE A 99 9.83 -5.49 -10.67
C PHE A 99 9.59 -6.98 -10.40
N ALA A 100 10.57 -7.84 -10.80
CA ALA A 100 10.48 -9.28 -10.59
C ALA A 100 10.40 -9.66 -9.10
N GLU A 101 11.19 -9.02 -8.24
CA GLU A 101 11.17 -9.23 -6.79
C GLU A 101 9.81 -8.85 -6.19
N ARG A 102 9.24 -7.72 -6.61
CA ARG A 102 7.92 -7.28 -6.18
C ARG A 102 6.81 -8.23 -6.63
N VAL A 103 6.95 -8.79 -7.84
CA VAL A 103 6.02 -9.83 -8.34
C VAL A 103 6.09 -11.05 -7.42
N GLN A 104 7.29 -11.57 -7.14
CA GLN A 104 7.45 -12.75 -6.30
C GLN A 104 6.91 -12.52 -4.87
N HIS A 105 7.20 -11.38 -4.27
CA HIS A 105 6.67 -11.00 -2.96
C HIS A 105 5.13 -10.99 -2.94
N LEU A 106 4.49 -10.40 -3.96
CA LEU A 106 3.03 -10.35 -4.06
C LEU A 106 2.40 -11.69 -4.41
N VAL A 107 3.06 -12.51 -5.24
CA VAL A 107 2.60 -13.89 -5.55
C VAL A 107 2.50 -14.70 -4.27
N HIS A 108 3.53 -14.63 -3.41
CA HIS A 108 3.52 -15.31 -2.12
C HIS A 108 2.33 -14.87 -1.24
N THR A 109 2.01 -13.58 -1.26
CA THR A 109 0.86 -13.02 -0.55
C THR A 109 -0.47 -13.48 -1.17
N TYR A 110 -0.62 -13.37 -2.50
CA TYR A 110 -1.89 -13.61 -3.19
C TYR A 110 -2.28 -15.09 -3.26
N ALA A 111 -1.29 -15.99 -3.36
CA ALA A 111 -1.54 -17.44 -3.38
C ALA A 111 -2.28 -17.96 -2.14
N ASN A 112 -2.17 -17.22 -1.02
CA ASN A 112 -2.81 -17.57 0.26
C ASN A 112 -4.15 -16.84 0.50
N LEU A 113 -4.57 -15.94 -0.42
CA LEU A 113 -5.81 -15.19 -0.28
C LEU A 113 -7.01 -15.92 -0.88
N ASN A 114 -8.21 -15.57 -0.42
CA ASN A 114 -9.46 -16.10 -0.96
C ASN A 114 -9.59 -15.75 -2.45
N GLN A 115 -9.65 -16.78 -3.32
CA GLN A 115 -9.66 -16.65 -4.78
C GLN A 115 -10.87 -15.86 -5.30
N GLN A 116 -12.06 -16.08 -4.72
CA GLN A 116 -13.27 -15.35 -5.12
C GLN A 116 -13.11 -13.84 -4.85
N LYS A 117 -12.61 -13.48 -3.66
CA LYS A 117 -12.36 -12.07 -3.30
C LYS A 117 -11.28 -11.43 -4.17
N LEU A 118 -10.26 -12.21 -4.59
CA LEU A 118 -9.26 -11.73 -5.57
C LEU A 118 -9.93 -11.39 -6.90
N GLY A 119 -10.81 -12.26 -7.42
CA GLY A 119 -11.57 -12.01 -8.64
C GLY A 119 -12.46 -10.76 -8.54
N GLU A 120 -13.17 -10.58 -7.41
CA GLU A 120 -13.96 -9.37 -7.14
C GLU A 120 -13.09 -8.10 -7.13
N ALA A 121 -11.89 -8.17 -6.55
CA ALA A 121 -10.96 -7.05 -6.51
C ALA A 121 -10.43 -6.70 -7.92
N ILE A 122 -10.11 -7.69 -8.77
CA ILE A 122 -9.77 -7.48 -10.18
C ILE A 122 -10.93 -6.78 -10.90
N GLY A 123 -12.18 -7.25 -10.68
CA GLY A 123 -13.37 -6.63 -11.23
C GLY A 123 -13.54 -5.16 -10.87
N LYS A 124 -13.27 -4.79 -9.61
CA LYS A 124 -13.34 -3.39 -9.13
C LYS A 124 -12.36 -2.46 -9.86
N ILE A 125 -11.21 -2.96 -10.28
CA ILE A 125 -10.21 -2.16 -11.00
C ILE A 125 -10.29 -2.31 -12.52
N ALA A 126 -11.16 -3.16 -13.06
CA ALA A 126 -11.22 -3.53 -14.48
C ALA A 126 -11.25 -2.30 -15.41
N LYS A 127 -12.12 -1.32 -15.12
CA LYS A 127 -12.23 -0.09 -15.92
C LYS A 127 -10.91 0.70 -16.01
N ARG A 128 -10.12 0.67 -14.93
CA ARG A 128 -8.86 1.42 -14.84
C ARG A 128 -7.67 0.61 -15.35
N LEU A 129 -7.70 -0.70 -15.16
CA LEU A 129 -6.71 -1.66 -15.65
C LEU A 129 -6.80 -1.81 -17.19
N GLY A 130 -8.01 -1.67 -17.73
CA GLY A 130 -8.40 -2.02 -19.09
C GLY A 130 -9.11 -3.38 -19.11
N ASN A 131 -10.25 -3.45 -19.79
CA ASN A 131 -11.11 -4.64 -19.77
C ASN A 131 -10.39 -5.90 -20.27
N ASP A 132 -9.55 -5.78 -21.30
CA ASP A 132 -8.82 -6.93 -21.86
C ASP A 132 -7.80 -7.48 -20.83
N LYS A 133 -7.06 -6.60 -20.15
CA LYS A 133 -6.13 -7.01 -19.10
C LYS A 133 -6.85 -7.60 -17.88
N ALA A 134 -8.00 -7.04 -17.51
CA ALA A 134 -8.81 -7.57 -16.44
C ALA A 134 -9.33 -8.98 -16.75
N LYS A 135 -9.79 -9.22 -18.00
CA LYS A 135 -10.19 -10.54 -18.46
C LYS A 135 -9.03 -11.53 -18.38
N LEU A 136 -7.86 -11.18 -18.92
CA LEU A 136 -6.66 -12.02 -18.84
C LEU A 136 -6.21 -12.31 -17.40
N ALA A 137 -6.39 -11.35 -16.48
CA ALA A 137 -6.06 -11.56 -15.08
C ALA A 137 -7.05 -12.50 -14.39
N LEU A 138 -8.35 -12.45 -14.74
CA LEU A 138 -9.35 -13.36 -14.22
C LEU A 138 -9.13 -14.80 -14.75
N GLU A 139 -8.87 -14.96 -16.04
CA GLU A 139 -8.51 -16.26 -16.63
C GLU A 139 -7.26 -16.84 -15.94
N ALA A 140 -6.22 -16.03 -15.76
CA ALA A 140 -5.01 -16.46 -15.05
C ALA A 140 -5.28 -16.81 -13.57
N LEU A 141 -6.25 -16.16 -12.93
CA LEU A 141 -6.66 -16.48 -11.56
C LEU A 141 -7.37 -17.83 -11.48
N GLU A 142 -8.22 -18.16 -12.45
CA GLU A 142 -8.87 -19.48 -12.57
C GLU A 142 -7.83 -20.59 -12.69
N ASP A 143 -6.78 -20.35 -13.50
CA ASP A 143 -5.65 -21.27 -13.70
C ASP A 143 -4.65 -21.26 -12.51
N LYS A 144 -4.92 -20.50 -11.45
CA LYS A 144 -4.00 -20.28 -10.30
C LYS A 144 -2.61 -19.76 -10.72
N ASN A 145 -2.53 -19.10 -11.86
CA ASN A 145 -1.31 -18.44 -12.34
C ASN A 145 -1.15 -17.07 -11.70
N TYR A 146 -0.76 -17.04 -10.42
CA TYR A 146 -0.64 -15.81 -9.64
C TYR A 146 0.44 -14.87 -10.17
N ASP A 147 1.51 -15.38 -10.79
CA ASP A 147 2.52 -14.57 -11.45
C ASP A 147 1.92 -13.67 -12.52
N LYS A 148 1.07 -14.23 -13.37
CA LYS A 148 0.38 -13.48 -14.42
C LYS A 148 -0.63 -12.50 -13.84
N VAL A 149 -1.38 -12.89 -12.81
CA VAL A 149 -2.35 -12.02 -12.11
C VAL A 149 -1.62 -10.81 -11.55
N VAL A 150 -0.53 -11.03 -10.78
CA VAL A 150 0.25 -9.98 -10.15
C VAL A 150 0.90 -9.08 -11.20
N THR A 151 1.56 -9.66 -12.21
CA THR A 151 2.21 -8.89 -13.28
C THR A 151 1.23 -7.93 -13.96
N LEU A 152 0.05 -8.40 -14.34
CA LEU A 152 -0.97 -7.56 -15.00
C LEU A 152 -1.47 -6.43 -14.10
N THR A 153 -1.71 -6.71 -12.82
CA THR A 153 -2.27 -5.74 -11.89
C THR A 153 -1.23 -4.76 -11.36
N LEU A 154 0.03 -5.19 -11.18
CA LEU A 154 1.11 -4.36 -10.65
C LEU A 154 1.46 -3.18 -11.57
N PHE A 155 1.46 -3.37 -12.89
CA PHE A 155 1.64 -2.28 -13.86
C PHE A 155 0.62 -1.15 -13.70
N TYR A 156 -0.61 -1.49 -13.35
CA TYR A 156 -1.65 -0.51 -13.06
C TYR A 156 -1.30 0.31 -11.83
N TYR A 157 -0.90 -0.34 -10.74
CA TYR A 157 -0.52 0.34 -9.50
C TYR A 157 0.70 1.24 -9.68
N ASP A 158 1.73 0.77 -10.37
CA ASP A 158 2.94 1.55 -10.64
C ASP A 158 2.65 2.85 -11.36
N LYS A 159 1.78 2.80 -12.38
CA LYS A 159 1.35 4.00 -13.12
C LYS A 159 0.70 5.05 -12.21
N TYR A 160 -0.14 4.62 -11.27
CA TYR A 160 -0.80 5.55 -10.35
C TYR A 160 0.14 6.06 -9.27
N TYR A 161 1.02 5.21 -8.77
CA TYR A 161 2.02 5.57 -7.78
C TYR A 161 2.97 6.65 -8.32
N LEU A 162 3.52 6.44 -9.50
CA LEU A 162 4.39 7.41 -10.17
C LEU A 162 3.67 8.74 -10.44
N LYS A 163 2.39 8.71 -10.78
CA LYS A 163 1.59 9.93 -10.95
C LYS A 163 1.43 10.70 -9.64
N GLY A 164 1.32 10.00 -8.51
CA GLY A 164 1.31 10.60 -7.17
C GLY A 164 2.65 11.23 -6.82
N LEU A 165 3.72 10.49 -7.02
CA LEU A 165 5.09 10.91 -6.71
C LEU A 165 5.50 12.16 -7.50
N LYS A 166 5.15 12.25 -8.79
CA LYS A 166 5.41 13.42 -9.65
C LYS A 166 4.77 14.73 -9.18
N LYS A 167 3.86 14.68 -8.21
CA LYS A 167 3.26 15.89 -7.62
C LYS A 167 4.11 16.47 -6.48
N ARG A 168 5.11 15.73 -6.00
CA ARG A 168 6.03 16.17 -4.96
C ARG A 168 7.23 16.89 -5.58
N ALA A 169 7.85 17.79 -4.82
CA ALA A 169 9.12 18.38 -5.22
C ALA A 169 10.21 17.28 -5.25
N GLU A 170 11.01 17.25 -6.32
CA GLU A 170 12.08 16.24 -6.48
C GLU A 170 13.06 16.25 -5.30
N SER A 171 13.35 17.43 -4.75
CA SER A 171 14.22 17.59 -3.57
C SER A 171 13.72 16.92 -2.30
N THR A 172 12.44 16.49 -2.27
CA THR A 172 11.85 15.77 -1.12
C THR A 172 11.85 14.26 -1.29
N ILE A 173 12.33 13.74 -2.43
CA ILE A 173 12.34 12.30 -2.72
C ILE A 173 13.77 11.77 -2.57
N LEU A 174 13.94 10.82 -1.67
CA LEU A 174 15.19 10.11 -1.40
C LEU A 174 15.04 8.67 -1.90
N ASN A 175 15.80 8.31 -2.92
CA ASN A 175 15.74 6.98 -3.53
C ASN A 175 16.65 6.01 -2.79
N PHE A 176 16.15 4.82 -2.52
CA PHE A 176 16.87 3.70 -1.91
C PHE A 176 16.70 2.45 -2.76
N GLU A 177 17.80 1.96 -3.31
CA GLU A 177 17.82 0.70 -4.02
C GLU A 177 17.78 -0.47 -3.03
N ILE A 178 16.78 -1.32 -3.19
CA ILE A 178 16.57 -2.53 -2.39
C ILE A 178 16.64 -3.72 -3.37
N PRO A 179 17.72 -4.51 -3.35
CA PRO A 179 17.91 -5.58 -4.35
C PRO A 179 16.92 -6.74 -4.19
N THR A 180 16.43 -6.99 -2.98
CA THR A 180 15.47 -8.06 -2.64
C THR A 180 14.49 -7.60 -1.56
N VAL A 181 13.30 -8.21 -1.51
CA VAL A 181 12.26 -7.97 -0.49
C VAL A 181 12.25 -9.09 0.53
#